data_f94eccc7972946f46d3f4e3238dd6019
#
_entry.id   f94eccc7972946f46d3f4e3238dd6019
#
_cell.length_a   1.000
_cell.length_b   1.000
_cell.length_c   1.000
_cell.angle_alpha   90.00
_cell.angle_beta   90.00
_cell.angle_gamma   90.00
#
_symmetry.space_group_name_H-M   'P 1'
#
loop_
_entity.id
_entity.type
_entity.pdbx_description
1 polymer ?
#
loop_
_entity_poly.entity_id
_entity_poly.type
_entity_poly.pdbx_seq_one_letter_code
_entity_poly.pdbx_strand_id
1 'polypeptide(L)'
;MKNILIVTGGSGGHVVPSTSLFEHLKNKFSVKMVSDLRGSKYINTEKFKYELIDVPNLFLKPYLLPINIFKYFLNIFQSIKFLKNNKTNIVISTGGYMTFPFCLAAFILQKKVFLFEPNSVLGRSNRFALKFSTK
;
A
#
# COMPACT_ATOMS: atom_id res chain seq x y z
N MET A 1 17.59 9.64 8.73
CA MET A 1 16.11 9.77 8.82
C MET A 1 15.47 8.47 8.31
N LYS A 2 14.44 7.93 8.96
CA LYS A 2 13.80 6.69 8.49
C LYS A 2 12.92 6.98 7.27
N ASN A 3 12.95 6.09 6.28
CA ASN A 3 12.12 6.17 5.08
C ASN A 3 10.83 5.37 5.31
N ILE A 4 9.71 6.05 5.22
CA ILE A 4 8.37 5.48 5.39
C ILE A 4 7.66 5.45 4.04
N LEU A 5 7.04 4.33 3.72
CA LEU A 5 6.13 4.20 2.59
C LEU A 5 4.71 4.04 3.09
N ILE A 6 3.83 4.94 2.69
CA ILE A 6 2.39 4.81 2.89
C ILE A 6 1.79 4.15 1.65
N VAL A 7 1.10 3.03 1.86
CA VAL A 7 0.43 2.26 0.81
C VAL A 7 -1.07 2.40 1.00
N THR A 8 -1.73 2.95 0.00
CA THR A 8 -3.16 3.22 0.03
C THR A 8 -3.80 2.95 -1.32
N GLY A 9 -5.11 2.80 -1.36
CA GLY A 9 -5.82 2.64 -2.64
C GLY A 9 -7.28 2.24 -2.48
N GLY A 10 -7.95 2.08 -3.63
CA GLY A 10 -9.34 1.64 -3.71
C GLY A 10 -10.35 2.76 -3.48
N SER A 11 -10.67 3.08 -2.24
CA SER A 11 -11.72 4.05 -1.89
C SER A 11 -11.19 5.25 -1.11
N GLY A 12 -11.96 6.32 -1.10
CA GLY A 12 -11.66 7.51 -0.29
C GLY A 12 -11.53 7.21 1.21
N GLY A 13 -12.23 6.19 1.71
CA GLY A 13 -12.13 5.75 3.10
C GLY A 13 -10.74 5.26 3.52
N HIS A 14 -9.93 4.80 2.57
CA HIS A 14 -8.52 4.44 2.81
C HIS A 14 -7.57 5.59 2.49
N VAL A 15 -7.87 6.35 1.45
CA VAL A 15 -6.98 7.39 0.92
C VAL A 15 -6.96 8.63 1.81
N VAL A 16 -8.11 9.12 2.27
CA VAL A 16 -8.18 10.33 3.11
C VAL A 16 -7.38 10.16 4.41
N PRO A 17 -7.51 9.06 5.16
CA PRO A 17 -6.66 8.84 6.32
C PRO A 17 -5.18 8.74 5.98
N SER A 18 -4.81 8.22 4.80
CA SER A 18 -3.41 8.13 4.38
C SER A 18 -2.78 9.49 4.12
N THR A 19 -3.54 10.43 3.53
CA THR A 19 -3.06 11.80 3.34
C THR A 19 -2.88 12.55 4.66
N SER A 20 -3.78 12.35 5.60
CA SER A 20 -3.64 12.89 6.97
C SER A 20 -2.40 12.34 7.67
N LEU A 21 -2.16 11.03 7.56
CA LEU A 21 -0.99 10.38 8.11
C LEU A 21 0.31 10.90 7.46
N PHE A 22 0.31 11.10 6.13
CA PHE A 22 1.42 11.70 5.41
C PHE A 22 1.78 13.08 5.98
N GLU A 23 0.79 13.95 6.18
CA GLU A 23 0.99 15.30 6.73
C GLU A 23 1.62 15.27 8.12
N HIS A 24 1.21 14.34 8.98
CA HIS A 24 1.77 14.21 10.33
C HIS A 24 3.21 13.69 10.35
N LEU A 25 3.55 12.81 9.41
CA LEU A 25 4.84 12.12 9.41
C LEU A 25 5.92 12.86 8.63
N LYS A 26 5.57 13.64 7.60
CA LYS A 26 6.52 14.28 6.67
C LYS A 26 7.55 15.19 7.33
N ASN A 27 7.22 15.78 8.48
CA ASN A 27 8.12 16.69 9.21
C ASN A 27 9.22 15.94 10.00
N LYS A 28 9.00 14.66 10.29
CA LYS A 28 9.91 13.84 11.13
C LYS A 28 10.59 12.70 10.36
N PHE A 29 10.02 12.32 9.21
CA PHE A 29 10.46 11.18 8.41
C PHE A 29 10.48 11.54 6.92
N SER A 30 11.26 10.78 6.16
CA SER A 30 11.16 10.81 4.70
C SER A 30 9.97 9.95 4.29
N VAL A 31 8.86 10.56 3.90
CA VAL A 31 7.62 9.88 3.58
C VAL A 31 7.36 9.87 2.09
N LYS A 32 7.05 8.69 1.55
CA LYS A 32 6.54 8.52 0.19
C LYS A 32 5.17 7.85 0.27
N MET A 33 4.37 8.02 -0.77
CA MET A 33 3.06 7.42 -0.89
C MET A 33 2.92 6.72 -2.24
N VAL A 34 2.24 5.57 -2.24
CA VAL A 34 1.83 4.85 -3.45
C VAL A 34 0.33 4.63 -3.42
N SER A 35 -0.31 4.71 -4.58
CA SER A 35 -1.74 4.47 -4.73
C SER A 35 -2.05 3.75 -6.03
N ASP A 36 -3.18 3.06 -6.08
CA ASP A 36 -3.74 2.54 -7.32
C ASP A 36 -4.53 3.62 -8.09
N LEU A 37 -4.91 3.31 -9.32
CA LEU A 37 -5.65 4.23 -10.19
C LEU A 37 -7.01 4.65 -9.59
N ARG A 38 -7.64 3.80 -8.77
CA ARG A 38 -8.91 4.13 -8.13
C ARG A 38 -8.73 5.06 -6.95
N GLY A 39 -7.73 4.79 -6.12
CA GLY A 39 -7.39 5.63 -4.97
C GLY A 39 -6.85 6.99 -5.38
N SER A 40 -6.13 7.08 -6.50
CA SER A 40 -5.56 8.34 -6.98
C SER A 40 -6.59 9.45 -7.22
N LYS A 41 -7.83 9.08 -7.53
CA LYS A 41 -8.95 10.04 -7.72
C LYS A 41 -9.28 10.85 -6.46
N TYR A 42 -8.88 10.36 -5.29
CA TYR A 42 -9.12 11.00 -3.99
C TYR A 42 -7.89 11.71 -3.45
N ILE A 43 -6.76 11.72 -4.19
CA ILE A 43 -5.53 12.38 -3.78
C ILE A 43 -5.42 13.73 -4.50
N ASN A 44 -5.26 14.80 -3.74
CA ASN A 44 -4.93 16.10 -4.31
C ASN A 44 -3.48 16.09 -4.81
N THR A 45 -3.29 16.05 -6.14
CA THR A 45 -2.00 15.94 -6.80
C THR A 45 -1.12 17.19 -6.66
N GLU A 46 -1.73 18.34 -6.40
CA GLU A 46 -0.98 19.59 -6.15
C GLU A 46 -0.31 19.56 -4.76
N LYS A 47 -0.95 18.89 -3.81
CA LYS A 47 -0.49 18.84 -2.42
C LYS A 47 0.36 17.61 -2.09
N PHE A 48 0.05 16.47 -2.70
CA PHE A 48 0.68 15.19 -2.38
C PHE A 48 1.35 14.58 -3.61
N LYS A 49 2.65 14.32 -3.50
CA LYS A 49 3.36 13.51 -4.49
C LYS A 49 3.20 12.04 -4.15
N TYR A 50 2.74 11.25 -5.10
CA TYR A 50 2.59 9.80 -4.96
C TYR A 50 3.00 9.10 -6.25
N GLU A 51 3.35 7.82 -6.14
CA GLU A 51 3.59 6.98 -7.30
C GLU A 51 2.37 6.08 -7.54
N LEU A 52 1.99 5.96 -8.80
CA LEU A 52 0.85 5.17 -9.22
C LEU A 52 1.33 3.77 -9.56
N ILE A 53 0.74 2.76 -8.89
CA ILE A 53 1.02 1.35 -9.16
C ILE A 53 -0.31 0.64 -9.35
N ASP A 54 -0.50 0.06 -10.52
CA ASP A 54 -1.72 -0.67 -10.82
C ASP A 54 -1.64 -2.10 -10.27
N VAL A 55 -2.60 -2.44 -9.41
CA VAL A 55 -2.75 -3.78 -8.84
C VAL A 55 -4.09 -4.34 -9.30
N PRO A 56 -4.12 -5.49 -9.99
CA PRO A 56 -5.35 -6.06 -10.50
C PRO A 56 -6.29 -6.49 -9.37
N ASN A 57 -7.58 -6.26 -9.59
CA ASN A 57 -8.59 -6.84 -8.74
C ASN A 57 -8.80 -8.31 -9.13
N LEU A 58 -8.38 -9.23 -8.27
CA LEU A 58 -8.43 -10.66 -8.52
C LEU A 58 -9.85 -11.20 -8.77
N PHE A 59 -10.85 -10.58 -8.16
CA PHE A 59 -12.21 -11.12 -8.12
C PHE A 59 -13.20 -10.42 -9.05
N LEU A 60 -12.78 -9.39 -9.78
CA LEU A 60 -13.69 -8.62 -10.60
C LEU A 60 -14.20 -9.39 -11.83
N LYS A 61 -13.37 -10.25 -12.41
CA LYS A 61 -13.67 -11.05 -13.61
C LYS A 61 -13.10 -12.46 -13.43
N PRO A 62 -13.92 -13.47 -13.03
CA PRO A 62 -13.44 -14.81 -12.70
C PRO A 62 -12.70 -15.50 -13.82
N TYR A 63 -13.08 -15.26 -15.09
CA TYR A 63 -12.43 -15.84 -16.27
C TYR A 63 -11.00 -15.30 -16.51
N LEU A 64 -10.64 -14.15 -15.92
CA LEU A 64 -9.29 -13.59 -15.98
C LEU A 64 -8.43 -13.98 -14.76
N LEU A 65 -8.94 -14.84 -13.90
CA LEU A 65 -8.26 -15.21 -12.65
C LEU A 65 -6.81 -15.68 -12.86
N PRO A 66 -6.47 -16.58 -13.82
CA PRO A 66 -5.08 -17.02 -14.02
C PRO A 66 -4.16 -15.85 -14.39
N ILE A 67 -4.63 -14.96 -15.28
CA ILE A 67 -3.87 -13.79 -15.73
C ILE A 67 -3.71 -12.79 -14.57
N ASN A 68 -4.75 -12.58 -13.79
CA ASN A 68 -4.72 -11.68 -12.65
C ASN A 68 -3.81 -12.20 -11.54
N ILE A 69 -3.79 -13.50 -11.29
CA ILE A 69 -2.84 -14.14 -10.37
C ILE A 69 -1.41 -13.89 -10.82
N PHE A 70 -1.11 -14.14 -12.10
CA PHE A 70 0.23 -13.88 -12.65
C PHE A 70 0.64 -12.41 -12.50
N LYS A 71 -0.25 -11.47 -12.86
CA LYS A 71 -0.03 -10.03 -12.66
C LYS A 71 0.19 -9.68 -11.19
N TYR A 72 -0.51 -10.36 -10.29
CA TYR A 72 -0.37 -10.15 -8.85
C TYR A 72 1.02 -10.58 -8.33
N PHE A 73 1.55 -11.69 -8.83
CA PHE A 73 2.94 -12.09 -8.55
C PHE A 73 3.95 -11.06 -9.08
N LEU A 74 3.74 -10.54 -10.30
CA LEU A 74 4.58 -9.46 -10.83
C LEU A 74 4.54 -8.21 -9.94
N ASN A 75 3.38 -7.87 -9.38
CA ASN A 75 3.24 -6.77 -8.44
C ASN A 75 4.03 -7.00 -7.14
N ILE A 76 4.16 -8.23 -6.66
CA ILE A 76 5.01 -8.52 -5.50
C ILE A 76 6.48 -8.22 -5.83
N PHE A 77 6.96 -8.66 -7.01
CA PHE A 77 8.32 -8.33 -7.46
C PHE A 77 8.54 -6.83 -7.64
N GLN A 78 7.59 -6.13 -8.23
CA GLN A 78 7.64 -4.66 -8.36
C GLN A 78 7.69 -3.99 -6.98
N SER A 79 6.89 -4.47 -6.02
CA SER A 79 6.89 -3.97 -4.65
C SER A 79 8.24 -4.20 -3.96
N ILE A 80 8.85 -5.38 -4.14
CA ILE A 80 10.20 -5.67 -3.61
C ILE A 80 11.23 -4.70 -4.19
N LYS A 81 11.23 -4.52 -5.52
CA LYS A 81 12.14 -3.59 -6.21
C LYS A 81 11.91 -2.16 -5.73
N PHE A 82 10.64 -1.75 -5.61
CA PHE A 82 10.28 -0.43 -5.12
C PHE A 82 10.82 -0.15 -3.71
N LEU A 83 10.58 -1.08 -2.78
CA LEU A 83 11.03 -0.95 -1.39
C LEU A 83 12.56 -0.87 -1.29
N LYS A 84 13.28 -1.66 -2.10
CA LYS A 84 14.76 -1.64 -2.16
C LYS A 84 15.28 -0.30 -2.72
N ASN A 85 14.76 0.13 -3.86
CA ASN A 85 15.23 1.35 -4.55
C ASN A 85 14.97 2.60 -3.68
N ASN A 86 13.87 2.64 -2.97
CA ASN A 86 13.52 3.74 -2.07
C ASN A 86 14.12 3.58 -0.66
N LYS A 87 14.93 2.56 -0.41
CA LYS A 87 15.54 2.26 0.91
C LYS A 87 14.52 2.31 2.04
N THR A 88 13.30 1.80 1.77
CA THR A 88 12.18 1.84 2.71
C THR A 88 12.50 1.05 3.98
N ASN A 89 12.25 1.64 5.13
CA ASN A 89 12.42 1.01 6.44
C ASN A 89 11.09 0.52 7.02
N ILE A 90 10.03 1.28 6.77
CA ILE A 90 8.70 1.06 7.35
C ILE A 90 7.66 1.17 6.23
N VAL A 91 6.76 0.22 6.19
CA VAL A 91 5.56 0.26 5.34
C VAL A 91 4.35 0.47 6.24
N ILE A 92 3.51 1.45 5.92
CA ILE A 92 2.23 1.70 6.58
C ILE A 92 1.14 1.51 5.54
N SER A 93 0.26 0.55 5.75
CA SER A 93 -0.88 0.31 4.86
C SER A 93 -2.17 0.82 5.49
N THR A 94 -2.95 1.56 4.71
CA THR A 94 -4.29 2.03 5.10
C THR A 94 -5.41 1.18 4.50
N GLY A 95 -5.06 0.15 3.74
CA GLY A 95 -6.02 -0.75 3.07
C GLY A 95 -6.02 -0.60 1.55
N GLY A 96 -6.89 -1.36 0.91
CA GLY A 96 -6.97 -1.46 -0.55
C GLY A 96 -6.20 -2.67 -1.11
N TYR A 97 -6.32 -2.89 -2.43
CA TYR A 97 -5.71 -4.07 -3.07
C TYR A 97 -4.19 -4.08 -3.05
N MET A 98 -3.58 -2.90 -2.94
CA MET A 98 -2.12 -2.74 -2.86
C MET A 98 -1.52 -3.21 -1.55
N THR A 99 -2.34 -3.33 -0.48
CA THR A 99 -1.87 -3.71 0.86
C THR A 99 -1.07 -5.00 0.83
N PHE A 100 -1.62 -6.05 0.22
CA PHE A 100 -1.03 -7.37 0.29
C PHE A 100 0.33 -7.46 -0.41
N PRO A 101 0.52 -7.05 -1.69
CA PRO A 101 1.82 -7.12 -2.36
C PRO A 101 2.92 -6.37 -1.60
N PHE A 102 2.61 -5.18 -1.11
CA PHE A 102 3.59 -4.36 -0.38
C PHE A 102 3.90 -4.89 1.02
N CYS A 103 2.89 -5.37 1.77
CA CYS A 103 3.10 -5.96 3.09
C CYS A 103 3.89 -7.27 2.99
N LEU A 104 3.60 -8.12 2.01
CA LEU A 104 4.36 -9.33 1.75
C LEU A 104 5.81 -9.01 1.33
N ALA A 105 6.00 -8.05 0.43
CA ALA A 105 7.33 -7.60 0.02
C ALA A 105 8.14 -7.06 1.20
N ALA A 106 7.51 -6.26 2.05
CA ALA A 106 8.13 -5.73 3.26
C ALA A 106 8.50 -6.83 4.25
N PHE A 107 7.64 -7.83 4.43
CA PHE A 107 7.92 -9.00 5.25
C PHE A 107 9.10 -9.80 4.73
N ILE A 108 9.16 -10.10 3.43
CA ILE A 108 10.30 -10.78 2.77
C ILE A 108 11.60 -9.99 2.99
N LEU A 109 11.54 -8.67 2.94
CA LEU A 109 12.69 -7.79 3.14
C LEU A 109 12.97 -7.47 4.61
N GLN A 110 12.26 -8.10 5.55
CA GLN A 110 12.38 -7.88 7.00
C GLN A 110 12.20 -6.42 7.41
N LYS A 111 11.30 -5.71 6.72
CA LYS A 111 10.93 -4.33 7.04
C LYS A 111 9.75 -4.31 8.01
N LYS A 112 9.62 -3.22 8.79
CA LYS A 112 8.47 -3.05 9.69
C LYS A 112 7.21 -2.76 8.89
N VAL A 113 6.12 -3.43 9.24
CA VAL A 113 4.81 -3.27 8.60
C VAL A 113 3.80 -2.86 9.67
N PHE A 114 3.16 -1.73 9.46
CA PHE A 114 2.05 -1.27 10.28
C PHE A 114 0.78 -1.20 9.44
N LEU A 115 -0.31 -1.68 10.00
CA LEU A 115 -1.63 -1.61 9.39
C LEU A 115 -2.43 -0.53 10.11
N PHE A 116 -2.88 0.45 9.36
CA PHE A 116 -3.78 1.48 9.84
C PHE A 116 -5.18 1.20 9.26
N GLU A 117 -6.12 0.85 10.13
CA GLU A 117 -7.50 0.59 9.74
C GLU A 117 -8.39 1.74 10.21
N PRO A 118 -8.90 2.55 9.30
CA PRO A 118 -9.76 3.67 9.65
C PRO A 118 -11.19 3.25 10.02
N ASN A 119 -11.57 2.01 9.73
CA ASN A 119 -12.91 1.50 9.97
C ASN A 119 -12.97 0.67 11.25
N SER A 120 -14.18 0.58 11.84
CA SER A 120 -14.42 -0.24 13.04
C SER A 120 -14.23 -1.74 12.81
N VAL A 121 -14.30 -2.18 11.55
CA VAL A 121 -14.12 -3.58 11.14
C VAL A 121 -12.95 -3.67 10.19
N LEU A 122 -12.06 -4.61 10.47
CA LEU A 122 -10.87 -4.83 9.66
C LEU A 122 -11.25 -5.24 8.22
N GLY A 123 -10.85 -4.43 7.26
CA GLY A 123 -11.04 -4.70 5.84
C GLY A 123 -10.35 -6.00 5.40
N ARG A 124 -10.86 -6.63 4.32
CA ARG A 124 -10.33 -7.91 3.82
C ARG A 124 -8.82 -7.87 3.58
N SER A 125 -8.33 -6.83 2.93
CA SER A 125 -6.90 -6.68 2.61
C SER A 125 -6.04 -6.58 3.87
N ASN A 126 -6.45 -5.77 4.85
CA ASN A 126 -5.75 -5.63 6.12
C ASN A 126 -5.81 -6.93 6.95
N ARG A 127 -6.93 -7.67 6.90
CA ARG A 127 -7.05 -8.97 7.55
C ARG A 127 -6.03 -9.99 7.04
N PHE A 128 -5.82 -10.05 5.72
CA PHE A 128 -4.77 -10.90 5.15
C PHE A 128 -3.37 -10.41 5.49
N ALA A 129 -3.17 -9.09 5.52
CA ALA A 129 -1.88 -8.49 5.80
C ALA A 129 -1.46 -8.58 7.28
N LEU A 130 -2.39 -8.87 8.20
CA LEU A 130 -2.07 -9.05 9.63
C LEU A 130 -0.95 -10.06 9.89
N LYS A 131 -0.87 -11.11 9.07
CA LYS A 131 0.18 -12.13 9.18
C LYS A 131 1.60 -11.58 8.95
N PHE A 132 1.70 -10.47 8.26
CA PHE A 132 2.96 -9.81 7.88
C PHE A 132 3.24 -8.55 8.70
N SER A 133 2.29 -8.15 9.56
CA SER A 133 2.44 -6.94 10.38
C SER A 133 3.45 -7.14 11.50
N THR A 134 4.12 -6.06 11.86
CA THR A 134 5.01 -6.02 13.02
C THR A 134 4.16 -6.08 14.30
N LYS A 135 4.51 -7.01 15.17
CA LYS A 135 3.90 -7.14 16.50
C LYS A 135 4.56 -6.16 17.47
#